data_f48c0013ba2f2e270db3e40376d8363c
#
_entry.id   f48c0013ba2f2e270db3e40376d8363c
#
_cell.length_a   1.000
_cell.length_b   1.000
_cell.length_c   1.000
_cell.angle_alpha   90.00
_cell.angle_beta   90.00
_cell.angle_gamma   90.00
#
_symmetry.space_group_name_H-M   'P 1'
#
loop_
_entity.id
_entity.type
_entity.pdbx_description
1 polymer ?
#
loop_
_entity_poly.entity_id
_entity_poly.type
_entity_poly.pdbx_seq_one_letter_code
_entity_poly.pdbx_strand_id
1 'polypeptide(L)'
;MLSAGKDNTALPSAAAACESMPAARQYERGCSAIAPMAPRECGVFPRALSISGEGSMSPTTITLLLLLFAIVMFVWERIPLAVTAMIVCLGLALTGVLEPKEAFAGFVNNNVILFVGMFVIGGALFQTGMASEIGGLVTRFAKTERQLVVAIMMITGLMSGVLSNTGTAAVLIPVVIGIAAKSGFARSRLLMPIVFAAAMGGNLSLIGAPGNMIAQAALESIDLRFGFFEYGYVGLPMLLAGTLFMATIGYRLLPDHKADEARDTHLQEARTSVPQWKKTASLIILVCTVLGMVFERQIGIPLHITSVIGALVLILTGVISEKQAYGSIDAQTIVLFGGILSLATAMETTGAGTAVAQAVLNLMGPDTPMFVIMLVIFLLAVALTNFMSNTATTALLVPIGMSISTTIGADPRAVLMAIVIGGSLAYATPIGMPANVMVLGPGGYTFKDYAKAGLPLILVSTIVSMVLLPILFPFFP
;
A
#
# COMPACT_ATOMS: atom_id res chain seq x y z
N MET A 1 60.11 -29.07 26.44
CA MET A 1 61.29 -28.99 25.62
C MET A 1 60.95 -28.25 24.33
N LEU A 2 61.53 -27.10 24.19
CA LEU A 2 62.09 -26.45 22.99
C LEU A 2 61.07 -26.03 21.91
N SER A 3 60.97 -24.85 21.36
CA SER A 3 61.66 -23.53 21.49
C SER A 3 61.07 -22.68 20.38
N ALA A 4 60.67 -21.53 20.76
CA ALA A 4 60.83 -20.20 20.17
C ALA A 4 61.15 -20.07 18.66
N GLY A 5 60.44 -19.18 17.97
CA GLY A 5 60.78 -18.60 16.68
C GLY A 5 59.82 -17.50 16.34
N LYS A 6 60.11 -16.26 16.80
CA LYS A 6 59.56 -15.01 16.26
C LYS A 6 60.25 -14.78 14.90
N ASP A 7 59.49 -14.44 13.88
CA ASP A 7 59.95 -13.58 12.80
C ASP A 7 58.88 -12.64 12.30
N ASN A 8 59.16 -11.38 12.55
CA ASN A 8 58.53 -10.20 11.94
C ASN A 8 59.01 -10.08 10.49
N THR A 9 58.10 -10.04 9.50
CA THR A 9 58.43 -9.41 8.23
C THR A 9 57.26 -8.54 7.78
N ALA A 10 57.55 -7.25 7.78
CA ALA A 10 56.73 -6.17 7.27
C ALA A 10 56.47 -6.33 5.76
N LEU A 11 55.24 -6.05 5.35
CA LEU A 11 54.86 -5.89 3.94
C LEU A 11 55.35 -4.52 3.43
N PRO A 12 56.02 -4.45 2.27
CA PRO A 12 56.43 -3.19 1.65
C PRO A 12 55.26 -2.54 0.87
N SER A 13 55.26 -1.20 0.90
CA SER A 13 54.36 -0.30 0.25
C SER A 13 54.30 -0.47 -1.29
N ALA A 14 53.09 -0.34 -1.84
CA ALA A 14 52.76 -0.42 -3.27
C ALA A 14 53.20 0.82 -4.09
N ALA A 15 54.51 1.16 -4.04
CA ALA A 15 55.07 2.29 -4.78
C ALA A 15 56.28 1.94 -5.67
N ALA A 16 56.56 0.65 -5.93
CA ALA A 16 57.72 0.25 -6.69
C ALA A 16 57.47 -0.91 -7.68
N ALA A 17 56.46 -0.78 -8.54
CA ALA A 17 56.22 -1.76 -9.61
C ALA A 17 55.72 -1.07 -10.89
N CYS A 18 56.43 -0.04 -11.35
CA CYS A 18 56.15 0.60 -12.62
C CYS A 18 57.44 1.00 -13.34
N GLU A 19 58.48 0.12 -13.30
CA GLU A 19 59.67 0.22 -14.13
C GLU A 19 60.13 -1.19 -14.49
N SER A 20 59.61 -1.71 -15.63
CA SER A 20 60.26 -2.67 -16.51
C SER A 20 59.26 -3.32 -17.47
N MET A 21 58.99 -2.71 -18.59
CA MET A 21 58.64 -3.40 -19.85
C MET A 21 59.22 -2.62 -21.04
N PRO A 22 60.15 -3.19 -21.81
CA PRO A 22 60.61 -2.62 -23.07
C PRO A 22 59.81 -3.24 -24.21
N ALA A 23 58.99 -2.47 -24.92
CA ALA A 23 58.61 -2.68 -26.33
C ALA A 23 57.47 -1.78 -26.75
N ALA A 24 57.74 -0.54 -27.14
CA ALA A 24 56.89 0.24 -28.04
C ALA A 24 57.68 1.38 -28.68
N ARG A 25 58.78 1.05 -29.35
CA ARG A 25 59.42 1.94 -30.37
C ARG A 25 59.05 1.36 -31.72
N GLN A 26 57.92 1.78 -32.27
CA GLN A 26 57.63 1.75 -33.71
C GLN A 26 56.19 2.20 -34.00
N TYR A 27 55.92 3.48 -33.81
CA TYR A 27 54.79 4.14 -34.47
C TYR A 27 54.88 5.66 -34.32
N GLU A 28 56.09 6.20 -34.58
CA GLU A 28 56.28 7.64 -34.82
C GLU A 28 56.78 7.80 -36.25
N ARG A 29 55.84 7.85 -37.20
CA ARG A 29 56.00 8.58 -38.48
C ARG A 29 54.65 8.57 -39.20
N GLY A 30 53.93 9.69 -39.15
CA GLY A 30 52.85 9.96 -40.05
C GLY A 30 51.58 10.53 -39.38
N CYS A 31 51.68 11.78 -38.93
CA CYS A 31 50.56 12.70 -38.87
C CYS A 31 51.03 14.07 -38.36
N SER A 32 51.75 14.79 -39.22
CA SER A 32 51.88 16.24 -39.09
C SER A 32 50.67 16.85 -39.77
N ALA A 33 49.97 17.75 -39.05
CA ALA A 33 48.87 18.62 -39.48
C ALA A 33 47.47 18.27 -38.96
N ILE A 34 47.24 18.40 -37.66
CA ILE A 34 45.92 18.87 -37.15
C ILE A 34 46.23 19.70 -35.88
N ALA A 35 45.88 20.99 -35.94
CA ALA A 35 46.02 21.92 -34.83
C ALA A 35 45.21 21.42 -33.58
N PRO A 36 45.64 21.73 -32.34
CA PRO A 36 44.90 21.37 -31.15
C PRO A 36 43.58 22.16 -31.08
N MET A 37 42.48 21.50 -31.41
CA MET A 37 41.15 21.99 -31.02
C MET A 37 41.05 21.87 -29.50
N ALA A 38 40.85 23.00 -28.84
CA ALA A 38 40.49 23.08 -27.44
C ALA A 38 39.29 22.13 -27.14
N PRO A 39 39.22 21.50 -25.96
CA PRO A 39 38.10 20.68 -25.59
C PRO A 39 36.84 21.55 -25.60
N ARG A 40 35.96 21.33 -26.58
CA ARG A 40 34.61 21.86 -26.56
C ARG A 40 33.96 21.30 -25.31
N GLU A 41 33.65 22.17 -24.37
CA GLU A 41 32.78 21.91 -23.23
C GLU A 41 31.53 21.23 -23.76
N CYS A 42 31.36 19.94 -23.42
CA CYS A 42 30.11 19.22 -23.58
C CYS A 42 29.04 20.04 -22.88
N GLY A 43 28.02 20.42 -23.66
CA GLY A 43 26.96 21.31 -23.25
C GLY A 43 26.46 21.06 -21.85
N VAL A 44 26.73 22.01 -21.00
CA VAL A 44 26.00 22.21 -19.74
C VAL A 44 24.55 22.35 -20.14
N PHE A 45 23.74 21.35 -19.83
CA PHE A 45 22.31 21.55 -19.75
C PHE A 45 22.09 22.83 -18.92
N PRO A 46 21.27 23.77 -19.38
CA PRO A 46 21.05 24.98 -18.60
C PRO A 46 20.64 24.53 -17.20
N ARG A 47 21.43 24.93 -16.19
CA ARG A 47 21.03 24.88 -14.78
C ARG A 47 19.59 25.33 -14.75
N ALA A 48 18.72 24.47 -14.19
CA ALA A 48 17.34 24.80 -13.91
C ALA A 48 17.30 26.26 -13.47
N LEU A 49 16.39 27.03 -14.06
CA LEU A 49 16.17 28.44 -13.77
C LEU A 49 16.17 28.61 -12.24
N SER A 50 17.33 28.96 -11.68
CA SER A 50 17.39 29.49 -10.34
C SER A 50 16.72 30.85 -10.41
N ILE A 51 15.43 30.90 -10.06
CA ILE A 51 14.74 32.15 -9.76
C ILE A 51 15.29 32.61 -8.40
N SER A 52 16.53 33.09 -8.42
CA SER A 52 17.14 33.85 -7.34
C SER A 52 16.74 35.31 -7.51
N GLY A 53 15.45 35.58 -7.30
CA GLY A 53 14.93 36.93 -7.06
C GLY A 53 14.76 37.08 -5.54
N GLU A 54 15.14 38.22 -5.01
CA GLU A 54 14.82 38.66 -3.66
C GLU A 54 13.30 38.57 -3.47
N GLY A 55 12.83 37.49 -2.83
CA GLY A 55 11.40 37.15 -2.68
C GLY A 55 11.09 35.68 -2.86
N SER A 56 12.06 34.78 -3.10
CA SER A 56 11.81 33.35 -3.23
C SER A 56 11.37 32.78 -1.87
N MET A 57 10.18 32.14 -1.88
CA MET A 57 9.67 31.41 -0.71
C MET A 57 10.68 30.33 -0.30
N SER A 58 10.82 30.10 1.02
CA SER A 58 11.72 29.05 1.49
C SER A 58 11.27 27.68 0.98
N PRO A 59 12.19 26.72 0.73
CA PRO A 59 11.84 25.36 0.34
C PRO A 59 10.82 24.71 1.30
N THR A 60 10.94 24.96 2.59
CA THR A 60 10.00 24.53 3.63
C THR A 60 8.60 25.10 3.37
N THR A 61 8.48 26.39 3.05
CA THR A 61 7.19 27.05 2.78
C THR A 61 6.54 26.46 1.52
N ILE A 62 7.32 26.23 0.45
CA ILE A 62 6.82 25.60 -0.79
C ILE A 62 6.29 24.21 -0.50
N THR A 63 7.04 23.40 0.26
CA THR A 63 6.64 22.04 0.65
C THR A 63 5.35 22.05 1.45
N LEU A 64 5.21 22.97 2.43
CA LEU A 64 3.99 23.11 3.24
C LEU A 64 2.78 23.55 2.38
N LEU A 65 2.96 24.42 1.41
CA LEU A 65 1.89 24.82 0.49
C LEU A 65 1.47 23.68 -0.42
N LEU A 66 2.42 22.86 -0.92
CA LEU A 66 2.11 21.67 -1.72
C LEU A 66 1.46 20.57 -0.86
N LEU A 67 1.86 20.43 0.39
CA LEU A 67 1.18 19.55 1.34
C LEU A 67 -0.28 20.01 1.57
N LEU A 68 -0.49 21.31 1.84
CA LEU A 68 -1.84 21.86 2.01
C LEU A 68 -2.68 21.68 0.75
N PHE A 69 -2.10 21.91 -0.43
CA PHE A 69 -2.76 21.64 -1.71
C PHE A 69 -3.16 20.16 -1.84
N ALA A 70 -2.25 19.22 -1.52
CA ALA A 70 -2.53 17.79 -1.54
C ALA A 70 -3.68 17.45 -0.59
N ILE A 71 -3.66 17.95 0.66
CA ILE A 71 -4.73 17.75 1.65
C ILE A 71 -6.08 18.21 1.09
N VAL A 72 -6.14 19.46 0.62
CA VAL A 72 -7.38 20.06 0.09
C VAL A 72 -7.91 19.26 -1.10
N MET A 73 -7.05 18.89 -2.05
CA MET A 73 -7.48 18.15 -3.24
C MET A 73 -7.86 16.70 -2.93
N PHE A 74 -7.20 16.05 -1.99
CA PHE A 74 -7.56 14.69 -1.57
C PHE A 74 -8.90 14.65 -0.83
N VAL A 75 -9.18 15.67 0.00
CA VAL A 75 -10.48 15.78 0.70
C VAL A 75 -11.60 16.20 -0.26
N TRP A 76 -11.30 17.08 -1.23
CA TRP A 76 -12.33 17.60 -2.15
C TRP A 76 -12.65 16.64 -3.30
N GLU A 77 -11.73 15.73 -3.66
CA GLU A 77 -11.84 14.70 -4.72
C GLU A 77 -12.28 15.22 -6.09
N ARG A 78 -12.16 16.53 -6.36
CA ARG A 78 -12.48 17.13 -7.66
C ARG A 78 -11.52 16.72 -8.76
N ILE A 79 -10.27 16.48 -8.39
CA ILE A 79 -9.20 16.01 -9.27
C ILE A 79 -8.86 14.58 -8.86
N PRO A 80 -8.66 13.64 -9.80
CA PRO A 80 -8.23 12.29 -9.47
C PRO A 80 -6.98 12.30 -8.59
N LEU A 81 -6.95 11.43 -7.58
CA LEU A 81 -5.86 11.39 -6.58
C LEU A 81 -4.48 11.24 -7.21
N ALA A 82 -4.36 10.40 -8.24
CA ALA A 82 -3.12 10.21 -8.99
C ALA A 82 -2.65 11.49 -9.69
N VAL A 83 -3.59 12.28 -10.25
CA VAL A 83 -3.27 13.55 -10.89
C VAL A 83 -2.81 14.58 -9.86
N THR A 84 -3.47 14.64 -8.70
CA THR A 84 -3.05 15.51 -7.59
C THR A 84 -1.63 15.17 -7.12
N ALA A 85 -1.33 13.88 -6.90
CA ALA A 85 0.01 13.44 -6.52
C ALA A 85 1.07 13.78 -7.59
N MET A 86 0.72 13.67 -8.87
CA MET A 86 1.61 14.07 -9.97
C MET A 86 1.84 15.58 -10.02
N ILE A 87 0.81 16.40 -9.75
CA ILE A 87 0.96 17.88 -9.66
C ILE A 87 1.91 18.22 -8.52
N VAL A 88 1.80 17.56 -7.37
CA VAL A 88 2.71 17.77 -6.23
C VAL A 88 4.14 17.38 -6.60
N CYS A 89 4.34 16.21 -7.19
CA CYS A 89 5.65 15.73 -7.65
C CYS A 89 6.30 16.72 -8.64
N LEU A 90 5.55 17.14 -9.65
CA LEU A 90 6.01 18.14 -10.63
C LEU A 90 6.26 19.50 -9.97
N GLY A 91 5.41 19.94 -9.05
CA GLY A 91 5.59 21.18 -8.29
C GLY A 91 6.89 21.18 -7.53
N LEU A 92 7.24 20.10 -6.83
CA LEU A 92 8.51 19.96 -6.10
C LEU A 92 9.73 20.00 -7.04
N ALA A 93 9.64 19.36 -8.21
CA ALA A 93 10.71 19.36 -9.20
C ALA A 93 10.87 20.73 -9.87
N LEU A 94 9.79 21.38 -10.28
CA LEU A 94 9.81 22.66 -10.98
C LEU A 94 10.21 23.84 -10.09
N THR A 95 9.88 23.78 -8.80
CA THR A 95 10.30 24.80 -7.82
C THR A 95 11.73 24.59 -7.32
N GLY A 96 12.39 23.50 -7.73
CA GLY A 96 13.76 23.19 -7.32
C GLY A 96 13.89 22.74 -5.85
N VAL A 97 12.78 22.37 -5.19
CA VAL A 97 12.78 21.78 -3.84
C VAL A 97 13.45 20.42 -3.86
N LEU A 98 13.17 19.62 -4.91
CA LEU A 98 13.82 18.35 -5.18
C LEU A 98 14.46 18.37 -6.58
N GLU A 99 15.58 17.67 -6.74
CA GLU A 99 16.06 17.35 -8.07
C GLU A 99 15.07 16.47 -8.83
N PRO A 100 14.95 16.61 -10.17
CA PRO A 100 14.02 15.79 -10.95
C PRO A 100 14.19 14.28 -10.71
N LYS A 101 15.42 13.80 -10.55
CA LYS A 101 15.74 12.41 -10.25
C LYS A 101 15.15 11.97 -8.91
N GLU A 102 15.23 12.81 -7.89
CA GLU A 102 14.69 12.54 -6.56
C GLU A 102 13.16 12.61 -6.56
N ALA A 103 12.58 13.61 -7.22
CA ALA A 103 11.14 13.77 -7.33
C ALA A 103 10.46 12.55 -7.98
N PHE A 104 11.10 11.93 -8.98
CA PHE A 104 10.57 10.74 -9.66
C PHE A 104 11.10 9.42 -9.11
N ALA A 105 11.96 9.40 -8.10
CA ALA A 105 12.51 8.17 -7.50
C ALA A 105 11.42 7.25 -6.95
N GLY A 106 10.30 7.81 -6.48
CA GLY A 106 9.15 7.06 -6.00
C GLY A 106 8.58 6.06 -7.02
N PHE A 107 8.69 6.34 -8.32
CA PHE A 107 8.16 5.46 -9.38
C PHE A 107 8.99 4.20 -9.63
N VAL A 108 10.26 4.20 -9.22
CA VAL A 108 11.18 3.04 -9.30
C VAL A 108 11.43 2.40 -7.93
N ASN A 109 10.61 2.73 -6.94
CA ASN A 109 10.68 2.14 -5.60
C ASN A 109 10.33 0.64 -5.65
N ASN A 110 11.02 -0.18 -4.85
CA ASN A 110 10.82 -1.62 -4.77
C ASN A 110 9.36 -2.01 -4.50
N ASN A 111 8.65 -1.20 -3.70
CA ASN A 111 7.24 -1.43 -3.39
C ASN A 111 6.32 -1.20 -4.59
N VAL A 112 6.66 -0.28 -5.52
CA VAL A 112 5.92 -0.12 -6.78
C VAL A 112 6.07 -1.38 -7.64
N ILE A 113 7.28 -1.93 -7.73
CA ILE A 113 7.55 -3.17 -8.47
C ILE A 113 6.77 -4.34 -7.85
N LEU A 114 6.75 -4.42 -6.51
CA LEU A 114 5.96 -5.39 -5.76
C LEU A 114 4.46 -5.27 -6.08
N PHE A 115 3.90 -4.05 -6.11
CA PHE A 115 2.52 -3.80 -6.50
C PHE A 115 2.20 -4.33 -7.89
N VAL A 116 3.01 -3.99 -8.88
CA VAL A 116 2.80 -4.42 -10.27
C VAL A 116 2.70 -5.94 -10.34
N GLY A 117 3.65 -6.65 -9.72
CA GLY A 117 3.63 -8.12 -9.68
C GLY A 117 2.38 -8.68 -8.99
N MET A 118 2.00 -8.12 -7.84
CA MET A 118 0.85 -8.59 -7.06
C MET A 118 -0.49 -8.27 -7.73
N PHE A 119 -0.62 -7.13 -8.43
CA PHE A 119 -1.82 -6.84 -9.23
C PHE A 119 -2.02 -7.85 -10.36
N VAL A 120 -0.94 -8.27 -11.03
CA VAL A 120 -1.00 -9.30 -12.07
C VAL A 120 -1.41 -10.65 -11.49
N ILE A 121 -0.82 -11.05 -10.35
CA ILE A 121 -1.12 -12.33 -9.68
C ILE A 121 -2.55 -12.34 -9.15
N GLY A 122 -2.98 -11.27 -8.48
CA GLY A 122 -4.36 -11.12 -8.02
C GLY A 122 -5.36 -11.11 -9.18
N GLY A 123 -5.04 -10.37 -10.23
CA GLY A 123 -5.84 -10.32 -11.46
C GLY A 123 -6.00 -11.69 -12.12
N ALA A 124 -4.98 -12.54 -12.09
CA ALA A 124 -5.07 -13.89 -12.62
C ALA A 124 -6.10 -14.76 -11.89
N LEU A 125 -6.21 -14.64 -10.55
CA LEU A 125 -7.23 -15.38 -9.80
C LEU A 125 -8.64 -14.92 -10.17
N PHE A 126 -8.83 -13.63 -10.40
CA PHE A 126 -10.12 -13.09 -10.82
C PHE A 126 -10.48 -13.52 -12.23
N GLN A 127 -9.56 -13.41 -13.18
CA GLN A 127 -9.77 -13.74 -14.58
C GLN A 127 -9.95 -15.25 -14.83
N THR A 128 -9.27 -16.11 -14.07
CA THR A 128 -9.47 -17.56 -14.14
C THR A 128 -10.75 -18.02 -13.44
N GLY A 129 -11.37 -17.19 -12.61
CA GLY A 129 -12.56 -17.53 -11.82
C GLY A 129 -12.26 -18.34 -10.56
N MET A 130 -10.97 -18.57 -10.21
CA MET A 130 -10.59 -19.27 -8.99
C MET A 130 -11.08 -18.55 -7.75
N ALA A 131 -11.00 -17.22 -7.71
CA ALA A 131 -11.50 -16.42 -6.59
C ALA A 131 -13.02 -16.65 -6.37
N SER A 132 -13.81 -16.82 -7.44
CA SER A 132 -15.23 -17.16 -7.35
C SER A 132 -15.46 -18.58 -6.82
N GLU A 133 -14.61 -19.56 -7.15
CA GLU A 133 -14.69 -20.91 -6.60
C GLU A 133 -14.40 -20.93 -5.09
N ILE A 134 -13.38 -20.18 -4.65
CA ILE A 134 -13.07 -20.02 -3.23
C ILE A 134 -14.27 -19.38 -2.51
N GLY A 135 -14.85 -18.32 -3.08
CA GLY A 135 -16.07 -17.69 -2.55
C GLY A 135 -17.26 -18.65 -2.44
N GLY A 136 -17.39 -19.56 -3.40
CA GLY A 136 -18.44 -20.58 -3.39
C GLY A 136 -18.36 -21.59 -2.22
N LEU A 137 -17.22 -21.70 -1.53
CA LEU A 137 -17.09 -22.55 -0.34
C LEU A 137 -17.97 -22.06 0.84
N VAL A 138 -18.36 -20.77 0.83
CA VAL A 138 -19.25 -20.17 1.85
C VAL A 138 -20.48 -21.02 2.10
N THR A 139 -21.11 -21.52 1.03
CA THR A 139 -22.38 -22.30 1.13
C THR A 139 -22.23 -23.66 1.79
N ARG A 140 -21.02 -24.19 1.88
CA ARG A 140 -20.78 -25.51 2.50
C ARG A 140 -20.80 -25.46 4.02
N PHE A 141 -20.54 -24.29 4.62
CA PHE A 141 -20.34 -24.13 6.07
C PHE A 141 -21.50 -23.46 6.79
N ALA A 142 -22.47 -22.88 6.07
CA ALA A 142 -23.53 -22.06 6.65
C ALA A 142 -24.93 -22.64 6.41
N LYS A 143 -25.64 -22.92 7.51
CA LYS A 143 -27.04 -23.36 7.51
C LYS A 143 -28.02 -22.27 7.96
N THR A 144 -27.53 -21.24 8.64
CA THR A 144 -28.31 -20.10 9.12
C THR A 144 -27.75 -18.81 8.55
N GLU A 145 -28.58 -17.75 8.47
CA GLU A 145 -28.16 -16.45 7.94
C GLU A 145 -26.96 -15.86 8.71
N ARG A 146 -26.93 -16.02 10.05
CA ARG A 146 -25.78 -15.58 10.88
C ARG A 146 -24.51 -16.35 10.58
N GLN A 147 -24.61 -17.68 10.42
CA GLN A 147 -23.45 -18.51 10.03
C GLN A 147 -22.95 -18.10 8.64
N LEU A 148 -23.86 -17.72 7.75
CA LEU A 148 -23.52 -17.22 6.42
C LEU A 148 -22.76 -15.90 6.50
N VAL A 149 -23.18 -14.94 7.32
CA VAL A 149 -22.46 -13.70 7.58
C VAL A 149 -21.04 -13.98 8.09
N VAL A 150 -20.89 -14.88 9.07
CA VAL A 150 -19.57 -15.27 9.59
C VAL A 150 -18.70 -15.88 8.50
N ALA A 151 -19.23 -16.85 7.74
CA ALA A 151 -18.49 -17.50 6.66
C ALA A 151 -18.08 -16.52 5.55
N ILE A 152 -18.99 -15.61 5.15
CA ILE A 152 -18.71 -14.55 4.20
C ILE A 152 -17.58 -13.65 4.71
N MET A 153 -17.67 -13.16 5.95
CA MET A 153 -16.66 -12.27 6.50
C MET A 153 -15.30 -12.93 6.62
N MET A 154 -15.24 -14.17 7.11
CA MET A 154 -13.98 -14.89 7.24
C MET A 154 -13.34 -15.19 5.89
N ILE A 155 -14.08 -15.67 4.91
CA ILE A 155 -13.56 -15.97 3.57
C ILE A 155 -13.13 -14.66 2.88
N THR A 156 -13.97 -13.64 2.94
CA THR A 156 -13.64 -12.32 2.34
C THR A 156 -12.40 -11.72 2.99
N GLY A 157 -12.32 -11.71 4.32
CA GLY A 157 -11.18 -11.15 5.04
C GLY A 157 -9.88 -11.89 4.71
N LEU A 158 -9.89 -13.21 4.72
CA LEU A 158 -8.71 -14.02 4.38
C LEU A 158 -8.28 -13.82 2.91
N MET A 159 -9.23 -13.77 1.97
CA MET A 159 -8.94 -13.48 0.57
C MET A 159 -8.36 -12.08 0.40
N SER A 160 -8.94 -11.08 1.05
CA SER A 160 -8.51 -9.69 0.95
C SER A 160 -7.13 -9.45 1.56
N GLY A 161 -6.69 -10.30 2.48
CA GLY A 161 -5.33 -10.27 3.02
C GLY A 161 -4.23 -10.57 1.99
N VAL A 162 -4.59 -11.16 0.86
CA VAL A 162 -3.64 -11.54 -0.21
C VAL A 162 -4.02 -10.89 -1.54
N LEU A 163 -5.29 -10.51 -1.69
CA LEU A 163 -5.83 -9.84 -2.88
C LEU A 163 -6.25 -8.41 -2.49
N SER A 164 -6.50 -7.55 -3.48
CA SER A 164 -7.01 -6.21 -3.19
C SER A 164 -8.42 -6.24 -2.60
N ASN A 165 -8.73 -5.31 -1.69
CA ASN A 165 -10.04 -5.18 -1.05
C ASN A 165 -11.17 -5.07 -2.09
N THR A 166 -10.98 -4.18 -3.07
CA THR A 166 -11.96 -3.92 -4.15
C THR A 166 -12.13 -5.14 -5.06
N GLY A 167 -11.03 -5.79 -5.45
CA GLY A 167 -11.07 -6.98 -6.28
C GLY A 167 -11.77 -8.16 -5.58
N THR A 168 -11.47 -8.39 -4.30
CA THR A 168 -12.14 -9.41 -3.50
C THR A 168 -13.64 -9.15 -3.41
N ALA A 169 -14.05 -7.91 -3.13
CA ALA A 169 -15.47 -7.52 -3.10
C ALA A 169 -16.14 -7.72 -4.46
N ALA A 170 -15.50 -7.29 -5.56
CA ALA A 170 -16.02 -7.42 -6.92
C ALA A 170 -16.39 -8.86 -7.30
N VAL A 171 -15.55 -9.81 -6.89
CA VAL A 171 -15.78 -11.25 -7.17
C VAL A 171 -16.82 -11.85 -6.25
N LEU A 172 -16.84 -11.47 -4.97
CA LEU A 172 -17.72 -12.10 -4.00
C LEU A 172 -19.15 -11.54 -4.02
N ILE A 173 -19.36 -10.29 -4.45
CA ILE A 173 -20.69 -9.68 -4.57
C ILE A 173 -21.63 -10.55 -5.43
N PRO A 174 -21.32 -10.92 -6.69
CA PRO A 174 -22.19 -11.77 -7.50
C PRO A 174 -22.42 -13.16 -6.88
N VAL A 175 -21.39 -13.74 -6.25
CA VAL A 175 -21.49 -15.04 -5.58
C VAL A 175 -22.51 -14.97 -4.43
N VAL A 176 -22.41 -13.92 -3.59
CA VAL A 176 -23.30 -13.73 -2.43
C VAL A 176 -24.70 -13.34 -2.87
N ILE A 177 -24.89 -12.58 -3.94
CA ILE A 177 -26.21 -12.34 -4.55
C ILE A 177 -26.85 -13.66 -4.96
N GLY A 178 -26.09 -14.53 -5.65
CA GLY A 178 -26.57 -15.87 -6.03
C GLY A 178 -26.91 -16.77 -4.83
N ILE A 179 -26.16 -16.64 -3.74
CA ILE A 179 -26.46 -17.34 -2.48
C ILE A 179 -27.75 -16.80 -1.84
N ALA A 180 -27.90 -15.49 -1.75
CA ALA A 180 -29.09 -14.82 -1.23
C ALA A 180 -30.36 -15.27 -1.97
N ALA A 181 -30.32 -15.27 -3.31
CA ALA A 181 -31.42 -15.71 -4.16
C ALA A 181 -31.83 -17.17 -3.93
N LYS A 182 -30.87 -18.06 -3.66
CA LYS A 182 -31.13 -19.49 -3.42
C LYS A 182 -31.59 -19.78 -1.98
N SER A 183 -31.11 -19.01 -1.01
CA SER A 183 -31.39 -19.23 0.41
C SER A 183 -32.63 -18.48 0.91
N GLY A 184 -33.15 -17.50 0.14
CA GLY A 184 -34.24 -16.63 0.55
C GLY A 184 -33.85 -15.59 1.63
N PHE A 185 -32.56 -15.44 1.91
CA PHE A 185 -32.06 -14.43 2.86
C PHE A 185 -32.00 -13.04 2.22
N ALA A 186 -32.13 -12.00 3.05
CA ALA A 186 -32.04 -10.62 2.57
C ALA A 186 -30.63 -10.31 2.05
N ARG A 187 -30.52 -9.93 0.78
CA ARG A 187 -29.26 -9.55 0.11
C ARG A 187 -28.53 -8.43 0.85
N SER A 188 -29.28 -7.46 1.37
CA SER A 188 -28.76 -6.33 2.15
C SER A 188 -28.08 -6.77 3.46
N ARG A 189 -28.42 -7.91 4.05
CA ARG A 189 -27.75 -8.42 5.22
C ARG A 189 -26.44 -9.15 4.93
N LEU A 190 -26.21 -9.54 3.69
CA LEU A 190 -25.05 -10.32 3.29
C LEU A 190 -23.98 -9.49 2.57
N LEU A 191 -24.36 -8.43 1.84
CA LEU A 191 -23.42 -7.65 1.01
C LEU A 191 -22.57 -6.67 1.83
N MET A 192 -23.13 -5.98 2.83
CA MET A 192 -22.37 -5.04 3.66
C MET A 192 -21.24 -5.73 4.46
N PRO A 193 -21.45 -6.92 5.05
CA PRO A 193 -20.37 -7.69 5.67
C PRO A 193 -19.17 -8.01 4.75
N ILE A 194 -19.39 -8.16 3.43
CA ILE A 194 -18.30 -8.38 2.47
C ILE A 194 -17.33 -7.21 2.50
N VAL A 195 -17.84 -5.98 2.34
CA VAL A 195 -16.98 -4.80 2.22
C VAL A 195 -16.28 -4.46 3.53
N PHE A 196 -16.94 -4.67 4.66
CA PHE A 196 -16.31 -4.53 5.97
C PHE A 196 -15.18 -5.54 6.18
N ALA A 197 -15.43 -6.81 5.85
CA ALA A 197 -14.43 -7.84 5.96
C ALA A 197 -13.28 -7.68 4.96
N ALA A 198 -13.56 -7.18 3.74
CA ALA A 198 -12.52 -6.87 2.77
C ALA A 198 -11.56 -5.79 3.29
N ALA A 199 -12.09 -4.72 3.89
CA ALA A 199 -11.26 -3.68 4.47
C ALA A 199 -10.44 -4.16 5.68
N MET A 200 -11.04 -4.95 6.60
CA MET A 200 -10.31 -5.57 7.71
C MET A 200 -9.24 -6.55 7.22
N GLY A 201 -9.58 -7.33 6.19
CA GLY A 201 -8.69 -8.32 5.59
C GLY A 201 -7.44 -7.69 4.95
N GLY A 202 -7.57 -6.49 4.40
CA GLY A 202 -6.44 -5.72 3.89
C GLY A 202 -5.31 -5.50 4.90
N ASN A 203 -5.62 -5.60 6.20
CA ASN A 203 -4.64 -5.48 7.28
C ASN A 203 -4.07 -6.83 7.76
N LEU A 204 -4.23 -7.92 7.01
CA LEU A 204 -3.66 -9.22 7.39
C LEU A 204 -2.23 -9.40 6.91
N SER A 205 -1.82 -8.70 5.87
CA SER A 205 -0.48 -8.82 5.30
C SER A 205 0.01 -7.49 4.71
N LEU A 206 1.28 -7.42 4.42
CA LEU A 206 1.91 -6.29 3.75
C LEU A 206 1.23 -5.92 2.41
N ILE A 207 0.81 -6.93 1.64
CA ILE A 207 0.27 -6.77 0.28
C ILE A 207 -1.26 -6.62 0.25
N GLY A 208 -1.94 -6.75 1.38
CA GLY A 208 -3.41 -6.75 1.44
C GLY A 208 -4.06 -5.41 1.09
N ALA A 209 -3.36 -4.30 1.35
CA ALA A 209 -3.83 -2.96 1.00
C ALA A 209 -2.68 -2.05 0.55
N PRO A 210 -2.91 -1.11 -0.40
CA PRO A 210 -1.89 -0.16 -0.85
C PRO A 210 -1.29 0.68 0.28
N GLY A 211 -2.08 1.07 1.27
CA GLY A 211 -1.63 1.86 2.42
C GLY A 211 -0.50 1.19 3.21
N ASN A 212 -0.54 -0.15 3.33
CA ASN A 212 0.48 -0.92 4.04
C ASN A 212 1.87 -0.73 3.40
N MET A 213 1.91 -0.74 2.08
CA MET A 213 3.16 -0.59 1.34
C MET A 213 3.64 0.87 1.27
N ILE A 214 2.73 1.87 1.37
CA ILE A 214 3.12 3.27 1.56
C ILE A 214 3.88 3.43 2.88
N ALA A 215 3.35 2.85 3.97
CA ALA A 215 4.02 2.87 5.27
C ALA A 215 5.35 2.08 5.24
N GLN A 216 5.38 0.95 4.53
CA GLN A 216 6.61 0.17 4.33
C GLN A 216 7.70 0.97 3.63
N ALA A 217 7.36 1.65 2.53
CA ALA A 217 8.32 2.47 1.77
C ALA A 217 8.88 3.63 2.60
N ALA A 218 8.04 4.23 3.46
CA ALA A 218 8.49 5.27 4.38
C ALA A 218 9.46 4.72 5.44
N LEU A 219 9.24 3.51 5.97
CA LEU A 219 10.17 2.88 6.90
C LEU A 219 11.48 2.47 6.25
N GLU A 220 11.43 1.99 5.01
CA GLU A 220 12.64 1.59 4.28
C GLU A 220 13.62 2.76 4.04
N SER A 221 13.12 4.01 4.00
CA SER A 221 13.99 5.20 3.90
C SER A 221 14.91 5.40 5.12
N ILE A 222 14.58 4.77 6.25
CA ILE A 222 15.35 4.81 7.50
C ILE A 222 15.82 3.42 7.95
N ASP A 223 15.97 2.49 6.99
CA ASP A 223 16.42 1.10 7.20
C ASP A 223 15.56 0.27 8.17
N LEU A 224 14.31 0.69 8.39
CA LEU A 224 13.30 -0.08 9.12
C LEU A 224 12.32 -0.72 8.16
N ARG A 225 11.63 -1.77 8.63
CA ARG A 225 10.58 -2.43 7.84
C ARG A 225 9.62 -3.22 8.71
N PHE A 226 8.40 -3.42 8.21
CA PHE A 226 7.48 -4.41 8.75
C PHE A 226 7.76 -5.79 8.13
N GLY A 227 7.51 -6.85 8.89
CA GLY A 227 7.43 -8.21 8.36
C GLY A 227 6.15 -8.41 7.56
N PHE A 228 6.15 -9.43 6.68
CA PHE A 228 5.04 -9.70 5.76
C PHE A 228 3.68 -9.83 6.44
N PHE A 229 3.59 -10.48 7.61
CA PHE A 229 2.36 -10.70 8.39
C PHE A 229 2.27 -9.84 9.66
N GLU A 230 3.14 -8.87 9.88
CA GLU A 230 3.09 -8.04 11.10
C GLU A 230 1.81 -7.22 11.18
N TYR A 231 1.27 -6.77 10.06
CA TYR A 231 -0.06 -6.15 10.01
C TYR A 231 -1.15 -7.07 10.56
N GLY A 232 -1.01 -8.39 10.32
CA GLY A 232 -1.93 -9.41 10.79
C GLY A 232 -1.99 -9.56 12.30
N TYR A 233 -0.96 -9.12 13.04
CA TYR A 233 -1.00 -9.15 14.51
C TYR A 233 -2.12 -8.28 15.08
N VAL A 234 -2.47 -7.19 14.41
CA VAL A 234 -3.62 -6.34 14.73
C VAL A 234 -4.81 -6.69 13.84
N GLY A 235 -4.58 -6.91 12.55
CA GLY A 235 -5.62 -7.15 11.56
C GLY A 235 -6.43 -8.42 11.80
N LEU A 236 -5.81 -9.54 12.23
CA LEU A 236 -6.53 -10.79 12.49
C LEU A 236 -7.44 -10.69 13.71
N PRO A 237 -6.97 -10.22 14.88
CA PRO A 237 -7.87 -9.97 16.02
C PRO A 237 -9.01 -9.00 15.68
N MET A 238 -8.73 -7.96 14.89
CA MET A 238 -9.74 -7.00 14.43
C MET A 238 -10.78 -7.68 13.53
N LEU A 239 -10.36 -8.52 12.57
CA LEU A 239 -11.27 -9.29 11.71
C LEU A 239 -12.14 -10.26 12.52
N LEU A 240 -11.56 -10.96 13.50
CA LEU A 240 -12.28 -11.87 14.37
C LEU A 240 -13.29 -11.14 15.26
N ALA A 241 -12.87 -10.03 15.89
CA ALA A 241 -13.74 -9.21 16.74
C ALA A 241 -14.87 -8.56 15.91
N GLY A 242 -14.57 -8.04 14.73
CA GLY A 242 -15.54 -7.49 13.79
C GLY A 242 -16.53 -8.54 13.30
N THR A 243 -16.05 -9.75 12.99
CA THR A 243 -16.91 -10.87 12.59
C THR A 243 -17.83 -11.31 13.74
N LEU A 244 -17.30 -11.41 14.96
CA LEU A 244 -18.09 -11.73 16.16
C LEU A 244 -19.14 -10.64 16.44
N PHE A 245 -18.75 -9.36 16.34
CA PHE A 245 -19.67 -8.23 16.47
C PHE A 245 -20.80 -8.32 15.43
N MET A 246 -20.47 -8.54 14.15
CA MET A 246 -21.46 -8.63 13.08
C MET A 246 -22.36 -9.87 13.21
N ALA A 247 -21.86 -10.97 13.73
CA ALA A 247 -22.67 -12.17 14.00
C ALA A 247 -23.65 -12.01 15.17
N THR A 248 -23.39 -11.10 16.10
CA THR A 248 -24.16 -10.90 17.33
C THR A 248 -24.99 -9.62 17.29
N ILE A 249 -24.37 -8.48 17.55
CA ILE A 249 -25.01 -7.17 17.68
C ILE A 249 -25.20 -6.54 16.29
N GLY A 250 -24.14 -6.55 15.46
CA GLY A 250 -24.10 -5.90 14.16
C GLY A 250 -25.14 -6.44 13.19
N TYR A 251 -25.46 -7.73 13.28
CA TYR A 251 -26.52 -8.35 12.49
C TYR A 251 -27.87 -7.62 12.60
N ARG A 252 -28.22 -7.10 13.79
CA ARG A 252 -29.47 -6.35 14.04
C ARG A 252 -29.42 -4.93 13.48
N LEU A 253 -28.24 -4.42 13.16
CA LEU A 253 -28.01 -3.09 12.60
C LEU A 253 -28.06 -3.11 11.07
N LEU A 254 -27.92 -4.29 10.46
CA LEU A 254 -28.00 -4.46 9.01
C LEU A 254 -29.45 -4.22 8.52
N PRO A 255 -29.64 -3.51 7.42
CA PRO A 255 -30.96 -3.28 6.85
C PRO A 255 -31.54 -4.57 6.27
N ASP A 256 -32.86 -4.70 6.32
CA ASP A 256 -33.63 -5.84 5.79
C ASP A 256 -34.42 -5.40 4.54
N HIS A 257 -33.70 -5.10 3.48
CA HIS A 257 -34.33 -4.79 2.20
C HIS A 257 -34.51 -6.08 1.41
N LYS A 258 -35.76 -6.50 1.22
CA LYS A 258 -36.09 -7.61 0.30
C LYS A 258 -35.75 -7.15 -1.13
N ALA A 259 -35.13 -8.04 -1.89
CA ALA A 259 -34.72 -7.77 -3.26
C ALA A 259 -35.91 -7.39 -4.13
N ASP A 260 -35.83 -6.29 -4.90
CA ASP A 260 -36.65 -6.07 -6.07
C ASP A 260 -36.22 -7.06 -7.15
N GLU A 261 -37.01 -8.12 -7.36
CA GLU A 261 -36.72 -9.20 -8.33
C GLU A 261 -36.54 -8.71 -9.77
N ALA A 262 -36.99 -7.51 -10.10
CA ALA A 262 -36.96 -6.96 -11.45
C ALA A 262 -35.56 -6.47 -11.93
N ARG A 263 -34.55 -6.30 -11.03
CA ARG A 263 -33.22 -5.79 -11.39
C ARG A 263 -32.14 -6.88 -11.57
N ASP A 264 -32.43 -8.13 -11.27
CA ASP A 264 -31.42 -9.20 -11.15
C ASP A 264 -31.03 -9.88 -12.47
N THR A 265 -31.73 -9.58 -13.58
CA THR A 265 -31.54 -10.28 -14.87
C THR A 265 -30.28 -9.88 -15.63
N HIS A 266 -29.59 -8.82 -15.26
CA HIS A 266 -28.42 -8.31 -16.01
C HIS A 266 -27.05 -8.70 -15.43
N LEU A 267 -26.97 -9.38 -14.27
CA LEU A 267 -25.70 -9.72 -13.61
C LEU A 267 -25.20 -11.15 -13.90
N GLN A 268 -25.92 -11.93 -14.73
CA GLN A 268 -25.41 -13.20 -15.25
C GLN A 268 -24.61 -12.97 -16.53
N GLU A 269 -23.50 -12.24 -16.44
CA GLU A 269 -22.53 -12.22 -17.53
C GLU A 269 -21.90 -13.59 -17.72
N ALA A 270 -21.78 -13.96 -19.00
CA ALA A 270 -21.34 -15.24 -19.51
C ALA A 270 -20.07 -15.73 -18.79
N ARG A 271 -20.20 -16.76 -17.96
CA ARG A 271 -19.08 -17.56 -17.50
C ARG A 271 -18.45 -18.24 -18.72
N THR A 272 -17.46 -17.60 -19.35
CA THR A 272 -16.56 -18.32 -20.23
C THR A 272 -15.96 -19.46 -19.43
N SER A 273 -16.13 -20.69 -19.88
CA SER A 273 -15.61 -21.88 -19.20
C SER A 273 -14.08 -21.89 -19.30
N VAL A 274 -13.42 -21.29 -18.29
CA VAL A 274 -11.96 -21.32 -18.20
C VAL A 274 -11.54 -22.74 -17.81
N PRO A 275 -10.57 -23.35 -18.49
CA PRO A 275 -10.07 -24.69 -18.18
C PRO A 275 -9.62 -24.79 -16.73
N GLN A 276 -9.95 -25.90 -16.05
CA GLN A 276 -9.69 -26.11 -14.63
C GLN A 276 -8.20 -26.00 -14.28
N TRP A 277 -7.30 -26.45 -15.17
CA TRP A 277 -5.86 -26.34 -14.94
C TRP A 277 -5.39 -24.88 -14.75
N LYS A 278 -5.98 -23.90 -15.46
CA LYS A 278 -5.63 -22.48 -15.34
C LYS A 278 -6.02 -21.93 -13.96
N LYS A 279 -7.17 -22.34 -13.45
CA LYS A 279 -7.62 -21.98 -12.10
C LYS A 279 -6.67 -22.52 -11.04
N THR A 280 -6.39 -23.82 -11.11
CA THR A 280 -5.46 -24.47 -10.16
C THR A 280 -4.05 -23.89 -10.27
N ALA A 281 -3.55 -23.65 -11.49
CA ALA A 281 -2.24 -23.04 -11.71
C ALA A 281 -2.16 -21.62 -11.12
N SER A 282 -3.18 -20.77 -11.32
CA SER A 282 -3.19 -19.41 -10.74
C SER A 282 -3.15 -19.44 -9.22
N LEU A 283 -3.86 -20.37 -8.57
CA LEU A 283 -3.82 -20.54 -7.12
C LEU A 283 -2.45 -21.04 -6.63
N ILE A 284 -1.88 -22.05 -7.30
CA ILE A 284 -0.55 -22.59 -6.94
C ILE A 284 0.50 -21.49 -7.06
N ILE A 285 0.50 -20.74 -8.16
CA ILE A 285 1.48 -19.66 -8.38
C ILE A 285 1.33 -18.57 -7.32
N LEU A 286 0.09 -18.17 -6.95
CA LEU A 286 -0.13 -17.25 -5.86
C LEU A 286 0.47 -17.77 -4.55
N VAL A 287 0.13 -19.02 -4.17
CA VAL A 287 0.61 -19.62 -2.91
C VAL A 287 2.13 -19.72 -2.91
N CYS A 288 2.75 -20.17 -4.00
CA CYS A 288 4.20 -20.24 -4.12
C CYS A 288 4.86 -18.85 -4.02
N THR A 289 4.26 -17.82 -4.65
CA THR A 289 4.77 -16.45 -4.57
C THR A 289 4.67 -15.93 -3.14
N VAL A 290 3.53 -16.09 -2.47
CA VAL A 290 3.36 -15.68 -1.06
C VAL A 290 4.33 -16.42 -0.15
N LEU A 291 4.48 -17.73 -0.31
CA LEU A 291 5.48 -18.50 0.45
C LEU A 291 6.91 -18.00 0.16
N GLY A 292 7.25 -17.71 -1.09
CA GLY A 292 8.53 -17.11 -1.43
C GLY A 292 8.78 -15.77 -0.75
N MET A 293 7.75 -14.94 -0.61
CA MET A 293 7.81 -13.66 0.12
C MET A 293 7.95 -13.87 1.63
N VAL A 294 7.21 -14.80 2.22
CA VAL A 294 7.29 -15.11 3.66
C VAL A 294 8.67 -15.63 4.04
N PHE A 295 9.27 -16.45 3.17
CA PHE A 295 10.59 -17.01 3.37
C PHE A 295 11.72 -16.20 2.70
N GLU A 296 11.51 -14.89 2.47
CA GLU A 296 12.49 -13.98 1.87
C GLU A 296 13.89 -14.13 2.49
N ARG A 297 13.97 -14.14 3.85
CA ARG A 297 15.24 -14.22 4.58
C ARG A 297 15.97 -15.54 4.36
N GLN A 298 15.25 -16.64 4.18
CA GLN A 298 15.82 -17.98 3.96
C GLN A 298 16.20 -18.19 2.50
N ILE A 299 15.39 -17.69 1.57
CA ILE A 299 15.59 -17.86 0.13
C ILE A 299 16.57 -16.82 -0.42
N GLY A 300 16.68 -15.65 0.22
CA GLY A 300 17.53 -14.54 -0.21
C GLY A 300 17.01 -13.79 -1.45
N ILE A 301 15.75 -13.98 -1.84
CA ILE A 301 15.12 -13.28 -2.96
C ILE A 301 14.18 -12.20 -2.42
N PRO A 302 14.42 -10.90 -2.74
CA PRO A 302 13.57 -9.81 -2.29
C PRO A 302 12.10 -9.95 -2.72
N LEU A 303 11.16 -9.42 -1.90
CA LEU A 303 9.71 -9.50 -2.14
C LEU A 303 9.31 -9.04 -3.54
N HIS A 304 9.84 -7.91 -4.01
CA HIS A 304 9.52 -7.35 -5.32
C HIS A 304 9.99 -8.24 -6.47
N ILE A 305 11.13 -8.89 -6.35
CA ILE A 305 11.61 -9.85 -7.35
C ILE A 305 10.72 -11.10 -7.35
N THR A 306 10.36 -11.62 -6.18
CA THR A 306 9.47 -12.77 -6.05
C THR A 306 8.11 -12.51 -6.70
N SER A 307 7.54 -11.30 -6.54
CA SER A 307 6.27 -10.93 -7.16
C SER A 307 6.37 -10.90 -8.70
N VAL A 308 7.45 -10.33 -9.24
CA VAL A 308 7.68 -10.27 -10.69
C VAL A 308 7.86 -11.68 -11.26
N ILE A 309 8.61 -12.55 -10.58
CA ILE A 309 8.77 -13.96 -11.00
C ILE A 309 7.38 -14.63 -11.07
N GLY A 310 6.55 -14.49 -10.03
CA GLY A 310 5.18 -15.05 -10.03
C GLY A 310 4.33 -14.53 -11.19
N ALA A 311 4.36 -13.23 -11.45
CA ALA A 311 3.66 -12.61 -12.57
C ALA A 311 4.15 -13.13 -13.94
N LEU A 312 5.46 -13.24 -14.12
CA LEU A 312 6.05 -13.77 -15.35
C LEU A 312 5.67 -15.25 -15.57
N VAL A 313 5.70 -16.08 -14.53
CA VAL A 313 5.30 -17.49 -14.61
C VAL A 313 3.84 -17.61 -15.08
N LEU A 314 2.93 -16.75 -14.60
CA LEU A 314 1.52 -16.75 -15.06
C LEU A 314 1.38 -16.46 -16.55
N ILE A 315 2.18 -15.53 -17.09
CA ILE A 315 2.17 -15.16 -18.51
C ILE A 315 2.82 -16.27 -19.34
N LEU A 316 4.01 -16.72 -18.97
CA LEU A 316 4.79 -17.71 -19.72
C LEU A 316 4.09 -19.08 -19.79
N THR A 317 3.38 -19.46 -18.73
CA THR A 317 2.59 -20.70 -18.70
C THR A 317 1.25 -20.56 -19.46
N GLY A 318 0.90 -19.36 -19.93
CA GLY A 318 -0.36 -19.11 -20.65
C GLY A 318 -1.61 -19.19 -19.76
N VAL A 319 -1.47 -19.07 -18.44
CA VAL A 319 -2.60 -18.95 -17.51
C VAL A 319 -3.39 -17.70 -17.84
N ILE A 320 -2.70 -16.57 -18.01
CA ILE A 320 -3.25 -15.31 -18.50
C ILE A 320 -2.44 -14.80 -19.69
N SER A 321 -3.05 -14.00 -20.55
CA SER A 321 -2.34 -13.30 -21.63
C SER A 321 -1.65 -12.03 -21.11
N GLU A 322 -0.66 -11.53 -21.85
CA GLU A 322 0.02 -10.28 -21.57
C GLU A 322 -0.96 -9.10 -21.46
N LYS A 323 -1.94 -9.00 -22.37
CA LYS A 323 -2.99 -7.97 -22.33
C LYS A 323 -3.80 -8.03 -21.04
N GLN A 324 -4.10 -9.24 -20.58
CA GLN A 324 -4.82 -9.45 -19.33
C GLN A 324 -3.96 -9.06 -18.11
N ALA A 325 -2.66 -9.36 -18.15
CA ALA A 325 -1.72 -8.96 -17.11
C ALA A 325 -1.66 -7.44 -16.98
N TYR A 326 -1.46 -6.72 -18.09
CA TYR A 326 -1.44 -5.25 -18.06
C TYR A 326 -2.79 -4.64 -17.63
N GLY A 327 -3.91 -5.24 -18.06
CA GLY A 327 -5.23 -4.79 -17.64
C GLY A 327 -5.56 -5.01 -16.16
N SER A 328 -4.77 -5.84 -15.47
CA SER A 328 -4.91 -6.07 -14.02
C SER A 328 -4.17 -5.04 -13.17
N ILE A 329 -3.24 -4.27 -13.78
CA ILE A 329 -2.43 -3.30 -13.06
C ILE A 329 -3.25 -2.03 -12.79
N ASP A 330 -3.37 -1.65 -11.52
CA ASP A 330 -3.98 -0.40 -11.13
C ASP A 330 -2.98 0.76 -11.26
N ALA A 331 -2.96 1.35 -12.46
CA ALA A 331 -2.09 2.48 -12.76
C ALA A 331 -2.36 3.71 -11.87
N GLN A 332 -3.61 3.91 -11.43
CA GLN A 332 -3.95 5.02 -10.54
C GLN A 332 -3.24 4.91 -9.19
N THR A 333 -3.24 3.72 -8.60
CA THR A 333 -2.52 3.45 -7.35
C THR A 333 -1.01 3.63 -7.52
N ILE A 334 -0.44 3.18 -8.63
CA ILE A 334 1.01 3.33 -8.90
C ILE A 334 1.39 4.80 -9.01
N VAL A 335 0.64 5.59 -9.77
CA VAL A 335 0.92 7.02 -9.95
C VAL A 335 0.73 7.80 -8.65
N LEU A 336 -0.32 7.49 -7.88
CA LEU A 336 -0.53 8.08 -6.56
C LEU A 336 0.65 7.78 -5.63
N PHE A 337 1.07 6.54 -5.56
CA PHE A 337 2.18 6.10 -4.70
C PHE A 337 3.50 6.79 -5.09
N GLY A 338 3.89 6.70 -6.37
CA GLY A 338 5.13 7.30 -6.85
C GLY A 338 5.18 8.81 -6.64
N GLY A 339 4.04 9.50 -6.88
CA GLY A 339 3.95 10.95 -6.70
C GLY A 339 3.96 11.40 -5.23
N ILE A 340 3.33 10.64 -4.31
CA ILE A 340 3.28 11.03 -2.90
C ILE A 340 4.60 10.78 -2.18
N LEU A 341 5.40 9.81 -2.62
CA LEU A 341 6.74 9.59 -2.06
C LEU A 341 7.66 10.80 -2.25
N SER A 342 7.51 11.56 -3.35
CA SER A 342 8.25 12.81 -3.53
C SER A 342 7.93 13.85 -2.44
N LEU A 343 6.65 13.92 -2.01
CA LEU A 343 6.25 14.81 -0.92
C LEU A 343 6.86 14.36 0.41
N ALA A 344 6.93 13.06 0.68
CA ALA A 344 7.57 12.52 1.88
C ALA A 344 9.06 12.90 1.92
N THR A 345 9.78 12.70 0.81
CA THR A 345 11.18 13.11 0.67
C THR A 345 11.36 14.63 0.86
N ALA A 346 10.48 15.45 0.27
CA ALA A 346 10.52 16.90 0.42
C ALA A 346 10.25 17.33 1.87
N MET A 347 9.31 16.70 2.58
CA MET A 347 9.04 16.99 3.99
C MET A 347 10.25 16.72 4.88
N GLU A 348 10.99 15.67 4.60
CA GLU A 348 12.20 15.30 5.31
C GLU A 348 13.35 16.29 5.00
N THR A 349 13.68 16.48 3.72
CA THR A 349 14.83 17.29 3.29
C THR A 349 14.69 18.78 3.59
N THR A 350 13.47 19.32 3.58
CA THR A 350 13.19 20.75 3.84
C THR A 350 12.91 21.07 5.31
N GLY A 351 12.77 20.05 6.16
CA GLY A 351 12.33 20.22 7.55
C GLY A 351 10.84 20.61 7.70
N ALA A 352 10.06 20.58 6.62
CA ALA A 352 8.61 20.84 6.68
C ALA A 352 7.88 19.85 7.58
N GLY A 353 8.32 18.57 7.56
CA GLY A 353 7.80 17.53 8.45
C GLY A 353 7.97 17.87 9.92
N THR A 354 9.16 18.30 10.32
CA THR A 354 9.45 18.74 11.69
C THR A 354 8.57 19.91 12.10
N ALA A 355 8.35 20.88 11.20
CA ALA A 355 7.49 22.03 11.49
C ALA A 355 6.02 21.60 11.73
N VAL A 356 5.50 20.67 10.91
CA VAL A 356 4.14 20.09 11.11
C VAL A 356 4.07 19.32 12.43
N ALA A 357 5.08 18.47 12.71
CA ALA A 357 5.13 17.68 13.93
C ALA A 357 5.13 18.57 15.18
N GLN A 358 5.96 19.62 15.21
CA GLN A 358 6.01 20.57 16.31
C GLN A 358 4.69 21.33 16.48
N ALA A 359 4.04 21.74 15.37
CA ALA A 359 2.73 22.39 15.45
C ALA A 359 1.68 21.48 16.09
N VAL A 360 1.64 20.19 15.70
CA VAL A 360 0.73 19.20 16.29
C VAL A 360 1.05 19.00 17.79
N LEU A 361 2.32 18.79 18.14
CA LEU A 361 2.74 18.60 19.53
C LEU A 361 2.45 19.83 20.42
N ASN A 362 2.65 21.03 19.88
CA ASN A 362 2.32 22.27 20.62
C ASN A 362 0.81 22.39 20.88
N LEU A 363 -0.04 21.95 19.96
CA LEU A 363 -1.49 21.93 20.15
C LEU A 363 -1.92 20.92 21.21
N MET A 364 -1.21 19.79 21.31
CA MET A 364 -1.50 18.73 22.28
C MET A 364 -0.92 19.01 23.66
N GLY A 365 0.15 19.79 23.74
CA GLY A 365 0.87 20.10 24.96
C GLY A 365 2.07 19.17 25.24
N PRO A 366 3.09 19.65 25.99
CA PRO A 366 4.37 18.95 26.15
C PRO A 366 4.27 17.67 27.01
N ASP A 367 3.27 17.54 27.85
CA ASP A 367 3.09 16.41 28.76
C ASP A 367 2.10 15.35 28.22
N THR A 368 1.76 15.41 26.92
CA THR A 368 0.78 14.48 26.35
C THR A 368 1.36 13.06 26.28
N PRO A 369 0.69 12.07 26.91
CA PRO A 369 1.13 10.67 26.85
C PRO A 369 1.18 10.17 25.40
N MET A 370 2.17 9.34 25.04
CA MET A 370 2.35 8.76 23.70
C MET A 370 1.10 8.02 23.21
N PHE A 371 0.41 7.34 24.12
CA PHE A 371 -0.85 6.68 23.81
C PHE A 371 -1.91 7.66 23.27
N VAL A 372 -1.99 8.87 23.84
CA VAL A 372 -2.94 9.90 23.39
C VAL A 372 -2.55 10.42 21.99
N ILE A 373 -1.25 10.63 21.75
CA ILE A 373 -0.75 11.03 20.41
C ILE A 373 -1.15 9.98 19.37
N MET A 374 -0.89 8.72 19.66
CA MET A 374 -1.27 7.61 18.77
C MET A 374 -2.79 7.54 18.57
N LEU A 375 -3.57 7.69 19.63
CA LEU A 375 -5.04 7.69 19.55
C LEU A 375 -5.56 8.83 18.67
N VAL A 376 -5.01 10.04 18.82
CA VAL A 376 -5.41 11.21 18.00
C VAL A 376 -5.08 10.97 16.54
N ILE A 377 -3.87 10.49 16.23
CA ILE A 377 -3.47 10.18 14.86
C ILE A 377 -4.35 9.05 14.26
N PHE A 378 -4.62 8.02 15.04
CA PHE A 378 -5.50 6.93 14.65
C PHE A 378 -6.91 7.43 14.35
N LEU A 379 -7.52 8.23 15.25
CA LEU A 379 -8.86 8.78 15.05
C LEU A 379 -8.92 9.76 13.88
N LEU A 380 -7.84 10.52 13.65
CA LEU A 380 -7.72 11.38 12.47
C LEU A 380 -7.71 10.53 11.19
N ALA A 381 -6.96 9.43 11.17
CA ALA A 381 -6.96 8.51 10.04
C ALA A 381 -8.35 7.89 9.82
N VAL A 382 -9.03 7.47 10.89
CA VAL A 382 -10.42 6.98 10.84
C VAL A 382 -11.38 8.03 10.31
N ALA A 383 -11.29 9.27 10.76
CA ALA A 383 -12.14 10.35 10.29
C ALA A 383 -11.94 10.62 8.80
N LEU A 384 -10.69 10.77 8.36
CA LEU A 384 -10.36 11.05 6.96
C LEU A 384 -10.78 9.91 6.03
N THR A 385 -10.48 8.65 6.37
CA THR A 385 -10.76 7.51 5.50
C THR A 385 -12.25 7.29 5.23
N ASN A 386 -13.12 7.83 6.05
CA ASN A 386 -14.57 7.78 5.80
C ASN A 386 -15.07 8.82 4.79
N PHE A 387 -14.24 9.82 4.44
CA PHE A 387 -14.58 10.87 3.46
C PHE A 387 -13.67 10.85 2.24
N MET A 388 -12.51 10.17 2.30
CA MET A 388 -11.57 10.00 1.20
C MET A 388 -11.07 8.54 1.16
N SER A 389 -10.40 8.14 0.09
CA SER A 389 -9.95 6.74 -0.04
C SER A 389 -8.91 6.34 1.03
N ASN A 390 -8.91 5.05 1.42
CA ASN A 390 -7.95 4.48 2.36
C ASN A 390 -6.50 4.78 1.95
N THR A 391 -6.20 4.62 0.66
CA THR A 391 -4.86 4.86 0.10
C THR A 391 -4.46 6.34 0.22
N ALA A 392 -5.38 7.26 -0.09
CA ALA A 392 -5.12 8.69 0.03
C ALA A 392 -4.92 9.12 1.48
N THR A 393 -5.72 8.58 2.41
CA THR A 393 -5.57 8.82 3.85
C THR A 393 -4.18 8.41 4.33
N THR A 394 -3.74 7.21 3.97
CA THR A 394 -2.43 6.70 4.37
C THR A 394 -1.31 7.50 3.70
N ALA A 395 -1.42 7.79 2.40
CA ALA A 395 -0.45 8.58 1.65
C ALA A 395 -0.24 9.98 2.26
N LEU A 396 -1.32 10.58 2.77
CA LEU A 396 -1.28 11.88 3.43
C LEU A 396 -0.64 11.81 4.81
N LEU A 397 -1.06 10.84 5.63
CA LEU A 397 -0.69 10.81 7.05
C LEU A 397 0.66 10.15 7.34
N VAL A 398 1.14 9.25 6.48
CA VAL A 398 2.42 8.55 6.70
C VAL A 398 3.60 9.52 6.81
N PRO A 399 3.82 10.48 5.91
CA PRO A 399 4.90 11.45 6.04
C PRO A 399 4.80 12.28 7.33
N ILE A 400 3.57 12.65 7.73
CA ILE A 400 3.31 13.41 8.97
C ILE A 400 3.63 12.53 10.18
N GLY A 401 3.17 11.28 10.19
CA GLY A 401 3.45 10.31 11.26
C GLY A 401 4.93 10.01 11.43
N MET A 402 5.67 9.86 10.33
CA MET A 402 7.13 9.73 10.33
C MET A 402 7.78 10.93 11.02
N SER A 403 7.40 12.15 10.63
CA SER A 403 7.96 13.37 11.17
C SER A 403 7.64 13.55 12.67
N ILE A 404 6.42 13.17 13.10
CA ILE A 404 6.05 13.19 14.52
C ILE A 404 6.92 12.19 15.29
N SER A 405 7.01 10.95 14.83
CA SER A 405 7.78 9.88 15.50
C SER A 405 9.25 10.26 15.66
N THR A 406 9.88 10.78 14.60
CA THR A 406 11.28 11.22 14.66
C THR A 406 11.49 12.41 15.59
N THR A 407 10.55 13.37 15.63
CA THR A 407 10.63 14.54 16.49
C THR A 407 10.56 14.17 17.97
N ILE A 408 9.73 13.19 18.34
CA ILE A 408 9.60 12.73 19.74
C ILE A 408 10.57 11.60 20.10
N GLY A 409 11.37 11.12 19.15
CA GLY A 409 12.31 10.01 19.36
C GLY A 409 11.63 8.64 19.56
N ALA A 410 10.38 8.46 19.07
CA ALA A 410 9.63 7.21 19.17
C ALA A 410 9.87 6.31 17.96
N ASP A 411 9.64 5.01 18.13
CA ASP A 411 9.66 4.06 17.01
C ASP A 411 8.54 4.40 15.98
N PRO A 412 8.89 4.76 14.75
CA PRO A 412 7.89 5.11 13.72
C PRO A 412 6.90 3.98 13.43
N ARG A 413 7.26 2.72 13.63
CA ARG A 413 6.40 1.56 13.36
C ARG A 413 5.08 1.63 14.14
N ALA A 414 5.12 2.10 15.40
CA ALA A 414 3.91 2.26 16.22
C ALA A 414 2.90 3.24 15.59
N VAL A 415 3.38 4.42 15.21
CA VAL A 415 2.55 5.49 14.62
C VAL A 415 2.10 5.12 13.21
N LEU A 416 2.97 4.58 12.38
CA LEU A 416 2.62 4.19 11.02
C LEU A 416 1.63 3.03 11.00
N MET A 417 1.77 2.05 11.89
CA MET A 417 0.78 0.98 12.03
C MET A 417 -0.58 1.55 12.45
N ALA A 418 -0.61 2.50 13.38
CA ALA A 418 -1.85 3.18 13.78
C ALA A 418 -2.52 3.91 12.59
N ILE A 419 -1.73 4.61 11.76
CA ILE A 419 -2.23 5.30 10.56
C ILE A 419 -2.82 4.30 9.56
N VAL A 420 -2.12 3.20 9.28
CA VAL A 420 -2.55 2.20 8.29
C VAL A 420 -3.83 1.51 8.74
N ILE A 421 -3.85 1.03 9.99
CA ILE A 421 -5.03 0.36 10.55
C ILE A 421 -6.21 1.33 10.62
N GLY A 422 -6.02 2.54 11.17
CA GLY A 422 -7.06 3.58 11.23
C GLY A 422 -7.56 3.99 9.84
N GLY A 423 -6.64 4.15 8.88
CA GLY A 423 -6.93 4.48 7.49
C GLY A 423 -7.69 3.41 6.71
N SER A 424 -7.79 2.20 7.24
CA SER A 424 -8.58 1.11 6.65
C SER A 424 -10.02 1.01 7.19
N LEU A 425 -10.41 1.78 8.22
CA LEU A 425 -11.71 1.71 8.86
C LEU A 425 -12.79 2.55 8.15
N ALA A 426 -12.89 2.43 6.83
CA ALA A 426 -13.87 3.13 6.00
C ALA A 426 -15.25 2.45 6.01
N TYR A 427 -15.88 2.33 7.19
CA TYR A 427 -17.13 1.57 7.36
C TYR A 427 -18.37 2.43 7.49
N ALA A 428 -18.23 3.72 7.90
CA ALA A 428 -19.36 4.56 8.24
C ALA A 428 -19.98 5.28 7.04
N THR A 429 -19.34 5.25 5.87
CA THR A 429 -19.82 5.91 4.66
C THR A 429 -19.72 5.03 3.42
N PRO A 430 -20.57 5.24 2.42
CA PRO A 430 -20.46 4.51 1.15
C PRO A 430 -19.28 4.99 0.30
N ILE A 431 -18.70 6.16 0.54
CA ILE A 431 -17.70 6.80 -0.32
C ILE A 431 -16.24 6.49 0.11
N GLY A 432 -16.01 6.07 1.35
CA GLY A 432 -14.66 5.88 1.89
C GLY A 432 -13.83 4.78 1.18
N MET A 433 -14.48 3.85 0.48
CA MET A 433 -13.80 2.77 -0.26
C MET A 433 -14.60 2.39 -1.52
N PRO A 434 -13.95 2.14 -2.68
CA PRO A 434 -14.66 1.73 -3.90
C PRO A 434 -15.56 0.50 -3.72
N ALA A 435 -15.15 -0.47 -2.90
CA ALA A 435 -15.95 -1.65 -2.60
C ALA A 435 -17.30 -1.29 -1.94
N ASN A 436 -17.35 -0.25 -1.10
CA ASN A 436 -18.59 0.22 -0.47
C ASN A 436 -19.60 0.70 -1.53
N VAL A 437 -19.11 1.45 -2.54
CA VAL A 437 -19.95 1.93 -3.65
C VAL A 437 -20.52 0.76 -4.46
N MET A 438 -19.75 -0.31 -4.66
CA MET A 438 -20.17 -1.47 -5.44
C MET A 438 -21.37 -2.20 -4.83
N VAL A 439 -21.51 -2.23 -3.51
CA VAL A 439 -22.65 -2.88 -2.84
C VAL A 439 -23.83 -1.93 -2.59
N LEU A 440 -23.64 -0.61 -2.77
CA LEU A 440 -24.65 0.42 -2.50
C LEU A 440 -25.96 0.16 -3.26
N GLY A 441 -25.87 0.02 -4.57
CA GLY A 441 -27.02 -0.25 -5.45
C GLY A 441 -27.58 -1.66 -5.25
N PRO A 442 -26.78 -2.74 -5.38
CA PRO A 442 -27.23 -4.11 -5.19
C PRO A 442 -27.81 -4.39 -3.81
N GLY A 443 -27.32 -3.76 -2.75
CA GLY A 443 -27.83 -3.89 -1.38
C GLY A 443 -29.00 -2.97 -1.06
N GLY A 444 -29.28 -1.97 -1.90
CA GLY A 444 -30.29 -0.95 -1.65
C GLY A 444 -29.97 -0.07 -0.43
N TYR A 445 -28.67 0.15 -0.16
CA TYR A 445 -28.24 0.87 1.04
C TYR A 445 -28.37 2.37 0.90
N THR A 446 -28.57 3.03 2.03
CA THR A 446 -28.49 4.47 2.19
C THR A 446 -27.24 4.84 3.00
N PHE A 447 -26.88 6.12 3.00
CA PHE A 447 -25.80 6.63 3.85
C PHE A 447 -26.03 6.29 5.34
N LYS A 448 -27.28 6.35 5.79
CA LYS A 448 -27.65 6.03 7.19
C LYS A 448 -27.40 4.57 7.55
N ASP A 449 -27.53 3.65 6.60
CA ASP A 449 -27.29 2.22 6.84
C ASP A 449 -25.80 1.95 7.09
N TYR A 450 -24.90 2.61 6.33
CA TYR A 450 -23.47 2.56 6.57
C TYR A 450 -23.12 3.14 7.94
N ALA A 451 -23.62 4.33 8.27
CA ALA A 451 -23.35 4.96 9.55
C ALA A 451 -23.86 4.10 10.72
N LYS A 452 -25.07 3.52 10.60
CA LYS A 452 -25.70 2.69 11.64
C LYS A 452 -24.94 1.40 11.91
N ALA A 453 -24.45 0.72 10.89
CA ALA A 453 -23.69 -0.52 11.02
C ALA A 453 -22.19 -0.26 11.21
N GLY A 454 -21.64 0.73 10.51
CA GLY A 454 -20.21 1.03 10.46
C GLY A 454 -19.67 1.74 11.70
N LEU A 455 -20.38 2.74 12.26
CA LEU A 455 -19.86 3.45 13.44
C LEU A 455 -19.63 2.54 14.65
N PRO A 456 -20.55 1.63 15.03
CA PRO A 456 -20.28 0.68 16.10
C PRO A 456 -19.13 -0.28 15.77
N LEU A 457 -19.00 -0.67 14.49
CA LEU A 457 -17.90 -1.52 14.04
C LEU A 457 -16.55 -0.79 14.09
N ILE A 458 -16.51 0.50 13.73
CA ILE A 458 -15.33 1.37 13.92
C ILE A 458 -14.93 1.39 15.40
N LEU A 459 -15.91 1.56 16.30
CA LEU A 459 -15.63 1.58 17.73
C LEU A 459 -15.00 0.26 18.19
N VAL A 460 -15.55 -0.90 17.80
CA VAL A 460 -14.97 -2.22 18.11
C VAL A 460 -13.55 -2.34 17.57
N SER A 461 -13.35 -1.96 16.29
CA SER A 461 -12.02 -2.01 15.66
C SER A 461 -11.03 -1.07 16.34
N THR A 462 -11.46 0.14 16.74
CA THR A 462 -10.63 1.10 17.47
C THR A 462 -10.21 0.54 18.84
N ILE A 463 -11.14 -0.05 19.60
CA ILE A 463 -10.83 -0.64 20.90
C ILE A 463 -9.79 -1.75 20.74
N VAL A 464 -10.01 -2.69 19.80
CA VAL A 464 -9.05 -3.78 19.54
C VAL A 464 -7.68 -3.23 19.16
N SER A 465 -7.64 -2.25 18.25
CA SER A 465 -6.38 -1.66 17.79
C SER A 465 -5.66 -0.91 18.90
N MET A 466 -6.38 -0.08 19.69
CA MET A 466 -5.77 0.70 20.78
C MET A 466 -5.29 -0.15 21.94
N VAL A 467 -5.82 -1.35 22.13
CA VAL A 467 -5.30 -2.31 23.10
C VAL A 467 -4.04 -3.01 22.56
N LEU A 468 -4.05 -3.41 21.30
CA LEU A 468 -2.98 -4.23 20.71
C LEU A 468 -1.77 -3.42 20.27
N LEU A 469 -1.98 -2.23 19.71
CA LEU A 469 -0.89 -1.44 19.14
C LEU A 469 0.22 -1.11 20.15
N PRO A 470 -0.05 -0.61 21.37
CA PRO A 470 1.01 -0.31 22.31
C PRO A 470 1.76 -1.54 22.84
N ILE A 471 1.10 -2.71 22.82
CA ILE A 471 1.67 -3.98 23.29
C ILE A 471 2.59 -4.59 22.22
N LEU A 472 2.17 -4.54 20.97
CA LEU A 472 2.86 -5.18 19.86
C LEU A 472 3.91 -4.28 19.22
N PHE A 473 3.67 -2.96 19.26
CA PHE A 473 4.54 -1.92 18.70
C PHE A 473 4.80 -0.87 19.79
N PRO A 474 5.70 -1.14 20.74
CA PRO A 474 6.03 -0.16 21.79
C PRO A 474 6.69 1.08 21.16
N PHE A 475 6.41 2.25 21.73
CA PHE A 475 6.98 3.53 21.24
C PHE A 475 8.48 3.64 21.47
N PHE A 476 8.98 2.99 22.50
CA PHE A 476 10.39 2.93 22.89
C PHE A 476 10.73 1.47 23.14
N PRO A 477 11.23 0.76 22.13
CA PRO A 477 11.57 -0.68 22.23
C PRO A 477 12.84 -0.94 23.03
#